data_8641134330b58fdfedfb2115b25644b6
#
_entry.id   8641134330b58fdfedfb2115b25644b6
#
_cell.length_a   1.000
_cell.length_b   1.000
_cell.length_c   1.000
_cell.angle_alpha   90.00
_cell.angle_beta   90.00
_cell.angle_gamma   90.00
#
_symmetry.space_group_name_H-M   'P 1'
#
loop_
_entity.id
_entity.type
_entity.pdbx_description
1 polymer ?
#
loop_
_entity_poly.entity_id
_entity_poly.type
_entity_poly.pdbx_seq_one_letter_code
_entity_poly.pdbx_strand_id
1 'polypeptide(L)'
;MKLRIFDNEGERFYSPFNLAIFALLKRHRLSENAFFELVQGLSPYTDFFNINRYVEEYKEGDIFSDIFIEIPEELRNYKRVTEAVFSNHFKNRKSKDGVDVYWDFYNLLHDYLDNPSSVTIDKLLTCFENNKDKLNKAFGFGQNIFSQRTGERPSPEEFANQYQEMFEADLNTYLYQKFSLSKIFDQIREYSDTTKRIFKATGIISFDNGFVEIAYRELCTCIFEEAVIQSRVAGNIYEELRPEYDSYSEYEESVNSFYCDVTNLSQVLEYHDEKIKQVEDNIQKEFLGVSIEKIPTIIADKRRREFAEFINKHYPSEKVKEILELFNDRSNDRHIKEAVSPDATVPTIYEYMVGLAWYYFSGKRVDILNSYNLTLSANFEPLVHAGGGLGDIVIYEDDKVLMLEATLMNANSQKRGEWEPVLRHSINLKVEEETKNTRREVTSFFIADSFDANTINIWKAVAAVPLQSSLEKDKFTDNVVIMPINTDELSSLIDKESEYDEIISKVHKLFEVDKVNFDIDWREKFMEGIV
;
A
#
# COMPACT_ATOMS: atom_id res chain seq x y z
N MET A 1 9.77 -7.99 -3.42
CA MET A 1 8.47 -8.02 -2.74
C MET A 1 8.07 -9.46 -2.45
N LYS A 2 8.13 -9.89 -1.19
CA LYS A 2 7.79 -11.26 -0.79
C LYS A 2 6.28 -11.42 -0.63
N LEU A 3 5.58 -11.63 -1.71
CA LEU A 3 4.19 -12.06 -1.67
C LEU A 3 4.13 -13.53 -2.10
N ARG A 4 4.75 -14.42 -1.31
CA ARG A 4 4.57 -15.86 -1.43
C ARG A 4 3.85 -16.39 -0.21
N ILE A 5 2.79 -17.16 -0.40
CA ILE A 5 2.07 -17.86 0.67
C ILE A 5 2.43 -19.33 0.56
N PHE A 6 2.95 -19.86 1.66
CA PHE A 6 3.40 -21.23 1.77
C PHE A 6 2.37 -22.09 2.50
N ASP A 7 2.39 -23.40 2.26
CA ASP A 7 1.71 -24.36 3.09
C ASP A 7 2.37 -24.46 4.48
N ASN A 8 1.82 -25.31 5.35
CA ASN A 8 2.35 -25.45 6.71
C ASN A 8 3.75 -26.02 6.79
N GLU A 9 4.22 -26.69 5.76
CA GLU A 9 5.52 -27.35 5.67
C GLU A 9 6.50 -26.57 4.79
N GLY A 10 6.03 -25.53 4.11
CA GLY A 10 6.82 -24.70 3.20
C GLY A 10 7.10 -25.36 1.85
N GLU A 11 6.44 -26.45 1.53
CA GLU A 11 6.68 -27.22 0.30
C GLU A 11 5.97 -26.64 -0.92
N ARG A 12 4.75 -26.14 -0.73
CA ARG A 12 3.91 -25.55 -1.79
C ARG A 12 3.66 -24.07 -1.50
N PHE A 13 3.65 -23.28 -2.54
CA PHE A 13 3.39 -21.84 -2.42
C PHE A 13 2.57 -21.31 -3.59
N TYR A 14 1.95 -20.16 -3.38
CA TYR A 14 1.49 -19.31 -4.47
C TYR A 14 1.93 -17.86 -4.26
N SER A 15 2.03 -17.11 -5.36
CA SER A 15 2.43 -15.71 -5.36
C SER A 15 1.22 -14.81 -5.62
N PRO A 16 0.67 -14.12 -4.60
CA PRO A 16 -0.45 -13.20 -4.78
C PRO A 16 -0.16 -12.10 -5.79
N PHE A 17 1.08 -11.62 -5.88
CA PHE A 17 1.46 -10.61 -6.86
C PHE A 17 1.38 -11.15 -8.31
N ASN A 18 1.97 -12.30 -8.57
CA ASN A 18 1.90 -12.92 -9.90
C ASN A 18 0.46 -13.26 -10.28
N LEU A 19 -0.32 -13.76 -9.32
CA LEU A 19 -1.75 -14.03 -9.54
C LEU A 19 -2.54 -12.76 -9.85
N ALA A 20 -2.26 -11.65 -9.15
CA ALA A 20 -2.89 -10.36 -9.41
C ALA A 20 -2.59 -9.87 -10.83
N ILE A 21 -1.31 -9.87 -11.22
CA ILE A 21 -0.91 -9.48 -12.58
C ILE A 21 -1.56 -10.39 -13.62
N PHE A 22 -1.49 -11.71 -13.42
CA PHE A 22 -2.09 -12.69 -14.33
C PHE A 22 -3.61 -12.48 -14.50
N ALA A 23 -4.33 -12.34 -13.38
CA ALA A 23 -5.77 -12.12 -13.39
C ALA A 23 -6.15 -10.82 -14.11
N LEU A 24 -5.41 -9.74 -13.88
CA LEU A 24 -5.67 -8.45 -14.50
C LEU A 24 -5.23 -8.39 -15.97
N LEU A 25 -4.22 -9.14 -16.39
CA LEU A 25 -3.89 -9.30 -17.80
C LEU A 25 -5.02 -10.01 -18.56
N LYS A 26 -5.61 -11.05 -17.97
CA LYS A 26 -6.74 -11.82 -18.54
C LYS A 26 -8.05 -11.04 -18.55
N ARG A 27 -8.42 -10.46 -17.42
CA ARG A 27 -9.77 -9.92 -17.19
C ARG A 27 -9.91 -8.43 -17.48
N HIS A 28 -8.87 -7.72 -17.83
CA HIS A 28 -8.82 -6.27 -17.96
C HIS A 28 -9.20 -5.53 -16.68
N ARG A 29 -10.27 -5.91 -16.01
CA ARG A 29 -10.87 -5.25 -14.85
C ARG A 29 -11.59 -6.27 -13.98
N LEU A 30 -11.43 -6.13 -12.66
CA LEU A 30 -12.14 -6.91 -11.65
C LEU A 30 -12.82 -5.97 -10.66
N SER A 31 -13.94 -6.39 -10.05
CA SER A 31 -14.40 -5.71 -8.84
C SER A 31 -13.36 -5.87 -7.72
N GLU A 32 -13.27 -4.91 -6.83
CA GLU A 32 -12.31 -4.96 -5.73
C GLU A 32 -12.50 -6.21 -4.86
N ASN A 33 -13.76 -6.62 -4.62
CA ASN A 33 -14.06 -7.84 -3.88
C ASN A 33 -13.55 -9.08 -4.63
N ALA A 34 -13.90 -9.25 -5.92
CA ALA A 34 -13.45 -10.39 -6.71
C ALA A 34 -11.92 -10.44 -6.80
N PHE A 35 -11.25 -9.30 -6.87
CA PHE A 35 -9.80 -9.22 -6.87
C PHE A 35 -9.20 -9.75 -5.55
N PHE A 36 -9.71 -9.31 -4.40
CA PHE A 36 -9.20 -9.79 -3.12
C PHE A 36 -9.57 -11.25 -2.84
N GLU A 37 -10.74 -11.69 -3.26
CA GLU A 37 -11.13 -13.09 -3.19
C GLU A 37 -10.15 -13.97 -3.96
N LEU A 38 -9.79 -13.61 -5.20
CA LEU A 38 -8.80 -14.33 -5.99
C LEU A 38 -7.41 -14.29 -5.35
N VAL A 39 -6.94 -13.10 -4.98
CA VAL A 39 -5.54 -12.90 -4.57
C VAL A 39 -5.27 -13.41 -3.15
N GLN A 40 -6.26 -13.38 -2.26
CA GLN A 40 -6.11 -13.78 -0.86
C GLN A 40 -6.86 -15.04 -0.46
N GLY A 41 -7.93 -15.37 -1.18
CA GLY A 41 -8.77 -16.52 -0.86
C GLY A 41 -8.19 -17.85 -1.30
N LEU A 42 -7.32 -17.88 -2.33
CA LEU A 42 -6.67 -19.11 -2.76
C LEU A 42 -5.65 -19.59 -1.73
N SER A 43 -5.56 -20.88 -1.54
CA SER A 43 -4.59 -21.52 -0.65
C SER A 43 -3.58 -22.34 -1.46
N PRO A 44 -2.43 -22.74 -0.87
CA PRO A 44 -1.49 -23.66 -1.52
C PRO A 44 -2.10 -24.99 -1.93
N TYR A 45 -3.23 -25.39 -1.33
CA TYR A 45 -3.95 -26.63 -1.66
C TYR A 45 -5.04 -26.43 -2.72
N THR A 46 -5.23 -25.21 -3.21
CA THR A 46 -6.14 -24.97 -4.35
C THR A 46 -5.59 -25.65 -5.59
N ASP A 47 -6.46 -26.24 -6.41
CA ASP A 47 -6.06 -26.87 -7.67
C ASP A 47 -5.59 -25.82 -8.69
N PHE A 48 -4.28 -25.62 -8.76
CA PHE A 48 -3.65 -24.68 -9.68
C PHE A 48 -3.60 -25.13 -11.15
N PHE A 49 -3.88 -26.39 -11.43
CA PHE A 49 -3.98 -26.86 -12.82
C PHE A 49 -5.11 -26.16 -13.58
N ASN A 50 -6.12 -25.71 -12.84
CA ASN A 50 -7.27 -24.99 -13.38
C ASN A 50 -7.20 -23.46 -13.16
N ILE A 51 -6.06 -22.89 -12.78
CA ILE A 51 -5.95 -21.46 -12.44
C ILE A 51 -6.41 -20.55 -13.59
N ASN A 52 -6.15 -20.91 -14.84
CA ASN A 52 -6.65 -20.18 -16.00
C ASN A 52 -8.17 -20.08 -16.00
N ARG A 53 -8.84 -21.22 -15.82
CA ARG A 53 -10.28 -21.29 -15.77
C ARG A 53 -10.84 -20.49 -14.62
N TYR A 54 -10.25 -20.61 -13.43
CA TYR A 54 -10.68 -19.83 -12.27
C TYR A 54 -10.58 -18.33 -12.50
N VAL A 55 -9.48 -17.87 -13.08
CA VAL A 55 -9.29 -16.45 -13.39
C VAL A 55 -10.26 -15.97 -14.46
N GLU A 56 -10.45 -16.75 -15.54
CA GLU A 56 -11.31 -16.36 -16.67
C GLU A 56 -12.80 -16.34 -16.32
N GLU A 57 -13.27 -17.34 -15.59
CA GLU A 57 -14.68 -17.57 -15.28
C GLU A 57 -15.12 -16.99 -13.93
N TYR A 58 -14.17 -16.54 -13.08
CA TYR A 58 -14.41 -16.14 -11.70
C TYR A 58 -15.47 -15.03 -11.58
N LYS A 59 -16.41 -15.22 -10.68
CA LYS A 59 -17.38 -14.22 -10.25
C LYS A 59 -17.20 -13.92 -8.77
N GLU A 60 -17.55 -12.71 -8.37
CA GLU A 60 -17.53 -12.31 -6.97
C GLU A 60 -18.35 -13.28 -6.11
N GLY A 61 -17.76 -13.78 -5.04
CA GLY A 61 -18.35 -14.76 -4.15
C GLY A 61 -18.06 -16.22 -4.48
N ASP A 62 -17.51 -16.54 -5.67
CA ASP A 62 -17.25 -17.92 -6.08
C ASP A 62 -16.28 -18.63 -5.13
N ILE A 63 -15.33 -17.93 -4.51
CA ILE A 63 -14.38 -18.52 -3.54
C ILE A 63 -15.06 -19.15 -2.33
N PHE A 64 -16.27 -18.71 -2.03
CA PHE A 64 -17.09 -19.27 -0.93
C PHE A 64 -17.92 -20.47 -1.35
N SER A 65 -17.81 -20.91 -2.61
CA SER A 65 -18.40 -22.16 -3.08
C SER A 65 -17.49 -23.35 -2.76
N ASP A 66 -18.09 -24.52 -2.60
CA ASP A 66 -17.37 -25.75 -2.25
C ASP A 66 -16.38 -26.22 -3.33
N ILE A 67 -16.43 -25.62 -4.53
CA ILE A 67 -15.59 -25.98 -5.68
C ILE A 67 -14.11 -25.67 -5.42
N PHE A 68 -13.80 -24.68 -4.59
CA PHE A 68 -12.42 -24.20 -4.34
C PHE A 68 -11.74 -24.85 -3.14
N ILE A 69 -12.41 -25.82 -2.45
CA ILE A 69 -11.87 -26.47 -1.27
C ILE A 69 -11.55 -27.92 -1.57
N GLU A 70 -10.28 -28.24 -1.60
CA GLU A 70 -9.81 -29.62 -1.69
C GLU A 70 -9.94 -30.28 -0.30
N ILE A 71 -10.78 -31.33 -0.20
CA ILE A 71 -10.95 -32.07 1.04
C ILE A 71 -9.80 -33.06 1.20
N PRO A 72 -9.02 -33.01 2.30
CA PRO A 72 -7.95 -33.96 2.54
C PRO A 72 -8.43 -35.42 2.51
N GLU A 73 -7.65 -36.31 1.92
CA GLU A 73 -8.01 -37.72 1.79
C GLU A 73 -8.29 -38.40 3.14
N GLU A 74 -7.52 -38.01 4.15
CA GLU A 74 -7.70 -38.50 5.55
C GLU A 74 -9.08 -38.16 6.12
N LEU A 75 -9.73 -37.07 5.69
CA LEU A 75 -11.08 -36.70 6.11
C LEU A 75 -12.16 -37.44 5.33
N ARG A 76 -11.91 -37.84 4.06
CA ARG A 76 -12.88 -38.51 3.19
C ARG A 76 -13.05 -40.00 3.52
N ASN A 77 -11.96 -40.67 3.99
CA ASN A 77 -11.89 -42.13 4.07
C ASN A 77 -12.43 -42.69 5.39
N TYR A 78 -12.78 -41.89 6.35
CA TYR A 78 -13.22 -42.32 7.68
C TYR A 78 -14.53 -41.66 8.09
N LYS A 79 -15.48 -42.43 8.59
CA LYS A 79 -16.73 -41.89 9.17
C LYS A 79 -16.43 -40.95 10.36
N ARG A 80 -15.46 -41.32 11.21
CA ARG A 80 -15.01 -40.51 12.35
C ARG A 80 -13.47 -40.58 12.39
N VAL A 81 -12.83 -39.44 12.38
CA VAL A 81 -11.35 -39.36 12.42
C VAL A 81 -10.81 -39.38 13.84
N THR A 82 -9.52 -39.64 13.98
CA THR A 82 -8.82 -39.54 15.26
C THR A 82 -8.55 -38.08 15.64
N GLU A 83 -8.34 -37.84 16.95
CA GLU A 83 -7.98 -36.48 17.43
C GLU A 83 -6.73 -35.91 16.76
N ALA A 84 -5.74 -36.74 16.47
CA ALA A 84 -4.51 -36.34 15.80
C ALA A 84 -4.79 -35.85 14.36
N VAL A 85 -5.59 -36.58 13.58
CA VAL A 85 -6.01 -36.19 12.23
C VAL A 85 -6.85 -34.92 12.29
N PHE A 86 -7.85 -34.87 13.19
CA PHE A 86 -8.69 -33.69 13.35
C PHE A 86 -7.85 -32.45 13.68
N SER A 87 -7.00 -32.54 14.70
CA SER A 87 -6.16 -31.42 15.16
C SER A 87 -5.16 -30.94 14.09
N ASN A 88 -4.77 -31.80 13.15
CA ASN A 88 -3.92 -31.41 12.05
C ASN A 88 -4.64 -30.54 11.03
N HIS A 89 -5.91 -30.83 10.74
CA HIS A 89 -6.68 -30.13 9.71
C HIS A 89 -7.50 -28.94 10.22
N PHE A 90 -7.92 -28.94 11.50
CA PHE A 90 -8.79 -27.91 12.09
C PHE A 90 -8.02 -26.92 12.99
N LYS A 91 -6.77 -26.65 12.73
CA LYS A 91 -5.95 -25.71 13.49
C LYS A 91 -5.86 -24.34 12.78
N ASN A 92 -5.68 -23.29 13.57
CA ASN A 92 -5.29 -21.99 13.04
C ASN A 92 -3.81 -22.02 12.60
N ARG A 93 -3.43 -21.20 11.61
CA ARG A 93 -2.07 -21.15 11.02
C ARG A 93 -0.93 -21.05 12.06
N LYS A 94 -1.15 -20.33 13.16
CA LYS A 94 -0.10 -19.99 14.13
C LYS A 94 -0.41 -20.43 15.55
N SER A 95 -1.60 -20.95 15.83
CA SER A 95 -2.00 -21.38 17.18
C SER A 95 -2.92 -22.58 17.14
N LYS A 96 -2.87 -23.38 18.21
CA LYS A 96 -3.82 -24.47 18.42
C LYS A 96 -5.04 -24.02 19.23
N ASP A 97 -5.22 -22.70 19.43
CA ASP A 97 -6.33 -22.17 20.20
C ASP A 97 -7.67 -22.56 19.58
N GLY A 98 -8.53 -23.12 20.39
CA GLY A 98 -9.86 -23.55 20.00
C GLY A 98 -9.94 -24.97 19.47
N VAL A 99 -8.83 -25.64 19.13
CA VAL A 99 -8.87 -27.01 18.58
C VAL A 99 -9.57 -27.98 19.53
N ASP A 100 -9.30 -27.89 20.82
CA ASP A 100 -9.97 -28.75 21.84
C ASP A 100 -11.48 -28.56 21.83
N VAL A 101 -11.94 -27.29 21.72
CA VAL A 101 -13.37 -26.96 21.63
C VAL A 101 -13.97 -27.47 20.33
N TYR A 102 -13.25 -27.41 19.21
CA TYR A 102 -13.70 -27.92 17.91
C TYR A 102 -13.77 -29.44 17.93
N TRP A 103 -12.82 -30.11 18.59
CA TRP A 103 -12.78 -31.54 18.76
C TRP A 103 -13.95 -32.05 19.63
N ASP A 104 -14.23 -31.38 20.75
CA ASP A 104 -15.39 -31.71 21.60
C ASP A 104 -16.69 -31.55 20.83
N PHE A 105 -16.83 -30.44 20.09
CA PHE A 105 -18.02 -30.20 19.25
C PHE A 105 -18.20 -31.26 18.16
N TYR A 106 -17.10 -31.61 17.47
CA TYR A 106 -17.06 -32.65 16.45
C TYR A 106 -17.54 -34.02 17.02
N ASN A 107 -17.04 -34.40 18.19
CA ASN A 107 -17.44 -35.64 18.83
C ASN A 107 -18.91 -35.64 19.20
N LEU A 108 -19.44 -34.57 19.74
CA LEU A 108 -20.86 -34.45 20.09
C LEU A 108 -21.78 -34.47 18.86
N LEU A 109 -21.33 -33.92 17.72
CA LEU A 109 -22.05 -34.07 16.45
C LEU A 109 -22.12 -35.54 16.01
N HIS A 110 -21.02 -36.29 16.10
CA HIS A 110 -21.02 -37.73 15.82
C HIS A 110 -21.86 -38.55 16.80
N ASP A 111 -21.79 -38.22 18.09
CA ASP A 111 -22.61 -38.89 19.11
C ASP A 111 -24.11 -38.68 18.86
N TYR A 112 -24.50 -37.48 18.36
CA TYR A 112 -25.89 -37.25 17.93
C TYR A 112 -26.25 -38.07 16.69
N LEU A 113 -25.36 -38.11 15.66
CA LEU A 113 -25.61 -38.91 14.45
C LEU A 113 -25.70 -40.41 14.73
N ASP A 114 -24.92 -40.91 15.68
CA ASP A 114 -24.93 -42.32 16.06
C ASP A 114 -26.14 -42.68 16.95
N ASN A 115 -26.66 -41.72 17.73
CA ASN A 115 -27.82 -41.90 18.61
C ASN A 115 -28.66 -40.64 18.76
N PRO A 116 -29.51 -40.29 17.77
CA PRO A 116 -30.38 -39.13 17.82
C PRO A 116 -31.35 -39.19 19.01
N SER A 117 -31.12 -38.33 20.01
CA SER A 117 -31.94 -38.30 21.22
C SER A 117 -31.93 -36.91 21.85
N SER A 118 -32.93 -36.62 22.70
CA SER A 118 -32.92 -35.34 23.45
C SER A 118 -31.71 -35.17 24.35
N VAL A 119 -31.09 -36.27 24.81
CA VAL A 119 -29.87 -36.23 25.65
C VAL A 119 -28.65 -35.80 24.82
N THR A 120 -28.50 -36.35 23.62
CA THR A 120 -27.36 -35.95 22.73
C THR A 120 -27.52 -34.55 22.19
N ILE A 121 -28.74 -34.09 21.88
CA ILE A 121 -29.04 -32.71 21.53
C ILE A 121 -28.70 -31.76 22.68
N ASP A 122 -29.09 -32.08 23.90
CA ASP A 122 -28.81 -31.24 25.06
C ASP A 122 -27.30 -31.06 25.28
N LYS A 123 -26.53 -32.14 25.19
CA LYS A 123 -25.05 -32.08 25.28
C LYS A 123 -24.43 -31.21 24.17
N LEU A 124 -24.88 -31.42 22.94
CA LEU A 124 -24.39 -30.69 21.77
C LEU A 124 -24.69 -29.18 21.87
N LEU A 125 -25.95 -28.83 22.17
CA LEU A 125 -26.35 -27.44 22.30
C LEU A 125 -25.73 -26.77 23.51
N THR A 126 -25.54 -27.48 24.64
CA THR A 126 -24.80 -26.94 25.79
C THR A 126 -23.33 -26.67 25.47
N CYS A 127 -22.66 -27.56 24.74
CA CYS A 127 -21.31 -27.32 24.26
C CYS A 127 -21.26 -26.08 23.34
N PHE A 128 -22.19 -25.98 22.41
CA PHE A 128 -22.30 -24.82 21.51
C PHE A 128 -22.55 -23.52 22.27
N GLU A 129 -23.52 -23.50 23.18
CA GLU A 129 -23.85 -22.29 23.98
C GLU A 129 -22.66 -21.80 24.80
N ASN A 130 -21.89 -22.70 25.41
CA ASN A 130 -20.71 -22.38 26.20
C ASN A 130 -19.51 -21.89 25.35
N ASN A 131 -19.46 -22.23 24.07
CA ASN A 131 -18.34 -21.93 23.17
C ASN A 131 -18.78 -21.18 21.91
N LYS A 132 -19.91 -20.51 21.97
CA LYS A 132 -20.64 -19.94 20.83
C LYS A 132 -19.74 -19.10 19.91
N ASP A 133 -18.97 -18.18 20.48
CA ASP A 133 -18.14 -17.25 19.70
C ASP A 133 -17.03 -17.99 18.93
N LYS A 134 -16.39 -18.98 19.57
CA LYS A 134 -15.33 -19.78 18.94
C LYS A 134 -15.87 -20.67 17.83
N LEU A 135 -16.99 -21.34 18.07
CA LEU A 135 -17.60 -22.24 17.10
C LEU A 135 -18.20 -21.48 15.91
N ASN A 136 -18.91 -20.38 16.17
CA ASN A 136 -19.44 -19.53 15.12
C ASN A 136 -18.33 -18.92 14.25
N LYS A 137 -17.21 -18.52 14.85
CA LYS A 137 -16.04 -18.03 14.10
C LYS A 137 -15.39 -19.14 13.27
N ALA A 138 -15.38 -20.39 13.77
CA ALA A 138 -14.75 -21.51 13.07
C ALA A 138 -15.60 -22.10 11.95
N PHE A 139 -16.91 -22.21 12.15
CA PHE A 139 -17.80 -23.00 11.27
C PHE A 139 -19.02 -22.21 10.76
N GLY A 140 -19.25 -21.00 11.24
CA GLY A 140 -20.44 -20.20 10.96
C GLY A 140 -20.19 -18.84 10.32
N PHE A 141 -18.97 -18.51 9.89
CA PHE A 141 -18.61 -17.17 9.36
C PHE A 141 -18.96 -16.03 10.33
N GLY A 142 -18.88 -16.28 11.64
CA GLY A 142 -19.32 -15.36 12.68
C GLY A 142 -20.83 -15.34 12.92
N GLN A 143 -21.62 -16.10 12.15
CA GLN A 143 -23.06 -16.29 12.36
C GLN A 143 -23.33 -17.51 13.22
N ASN A 144 -24.54 -17.58 13.80
CA ASN A 144 -24.92 -18.73 14.62
C ASN A 144 -25.04 -20.00 13.76
N ILE A 145 -24.27 -21.03 14.11
CA ILE A 145 -24.37 -22.37 13.51
C ILE A 145 -25.74 -22.96 13.85
N PHE A 146 -26.16 -22.81 15.11
CA PHE A 146 -27.50 -23.23 15.58
C PHE A 146 -28.32 -21.98 15.90
N SER A 147 -29.56 -21.95 15.42
CA SER A 147 -30.48 -20.81 15.55
C SER A 147 -31.37 -20.88 16.79
N GLN A 148 -31.28 -21.95 17.59
CA GLN A 148 -32.03 -22.09 18.85
C GLN A 148 -31.70 -20.97 19.84
N ARG A 149 -32.68 -20.55 20.60
CA ARG A 149 -32.47 -19.68 21.76
C ARG A 149 -31.71 -20.45 22.85
N THR A 150 -30.90 -19.78 23.61
CA THR A 150 -30.19 -20.38 24.75
C THR A 150 -31.17 -21.09 25.68
N GLY A 151 -30.90 -22.36 25.96
CA GLY A 151 -31.76 -23.20 26.75
C GLY A 151 -32.95 -23.86 26.04
N GLU A 152 -33.18 -23.52 24.75
CA GLU A 152 -34.21 -24.20 23.94
C GLU A 152 -33.69 -25.55 23.47
N ARG A 153 -34.55 -26.60 23.61
CA ARG A 153 -34.22 -27.99 23.26
C ARG A 153 -35.29 -28.55 22.35
N PRO A 154 -35.08 -28.55 21.02
CA PRO A 154 -36.01 -29.14 20.05
C PRO A 154 -36.09 -30.67 20.20
N SER A 155 -37.14 -31.26 19.66
CA SER A 155 -37.18 -32.71 19.50
C SER A 155 -36.12 -33.20 18.49
N PRO A 156 -35.70 -34.47 18.53
CA PRO A 156 -34.75 -35.01 17.57
C PRO A 156 -35.17 -34.86 16.11
N GLU A 157 -36.47 -34.99 15.84
CA GLU A 157 -37.03 -34.83 14.49
C GLU A 157 -36.96 -33.36 14.02
N GLU A 158 -37.35 -32.41 14.86
CA GLU A 158 -37.26 -30.98 14.56
C GLU A 158 -35.81 -30.55 14.34
N PHE A 159 -34.88 -31.02 15.17
CA PHE A 159 -33.46 -30.70 15.06
C PHE A 159 -32.84 -31.27 13.79
N ALA A 160 -33.14 -32.53 13.45
CA ALA A 160 -32.68 -33.16 12.22
C ALA A 160 -33.18 -32.41 10.97
N ASN A 161 -34.48 -32.08 10.95
CA ASN A 161 -35.07 -31.35 9.83
C ASN A 161 -34.50 -29.94 9.67
N GLN A 162 -34.25 -29.24 10.77
CA GLN A 162 -33.73 -27.89 10.76
C GLN A 162 -32.26 -27.81 10.25
N TYR A 163 -31.47 -28.86 10.51
CA TYR A 163 -30.05 -28.91 10.12
C TYR A 163 -29.77 -30.06 9.15
N GLN A 164 -30.75 -30.35 8.28
CA GLN A 164 -30.71 -31.46 7.32
C GLN A 164 -29.41 -31.40 6.45
N GLU A 165 -29.02 -30.23 5.94
CA GLU A 165 -27.80 -30.06 5.16
C GLU A 165 -26.54 -30.58 5.88
N MET A 166 -26.39 -30.28 7.17
CA MET A 166 -25.25 -30.73 7.97
C MET A 166 -25.28 -32.25 8.23
N PHE A 167 -26.46 -32.82 8.50
CA PHE A 167 -26.57 -34.19 8.96
C PHE A 167 -26.77 -35.24 7.85
N GLU A 168 -27.17 -34.82 6.64
CA GLU A 168 -27.22 -35.68 5.46
C GLU A 168 -25.89 -35.70 4.68
N ALA A 169 -25.02 -34.68 4.87
CA ALA A 169 -23.72 -34.63 4.29
C ALA A 169 -22.71 -35.54 5.01
N ASP A 170 -21.59 -35.85 4.37
CA ASP A 170 -20.42 -36.35 5.09
C ASP A 170 -19.93 -35.27 6.08
N LEU A 171 -20.06 -35.54 7.38
CA LEU A 171 -19.82 -34.57 8.43
C LEU A 171 -18.39 -34.02 8.41
N ASN A 172 -17.39 -34.86 8.12
CA ASN A 172 -15.98 -34.41 8.04
C ASN A 172 -15.80 -33.41 6.90
N THR A 173 -16.34 -33.73 5.74
CA THR A 173 -16.30 -32.85 4.55
C THR A 173 -17.05 -31.56 4.85
N TYR A 174 -18.27 -31.63 5.37
CA TYR A 174 -19.07 -30.45 5.69
C TYR A 174 -18.36 -29.51 6.67
N LEU A 175 -17.87 -30.02 7.78
CA LEU A 175 -17.17 -29.19 8.78
C LEU A 175 -15.85 -28.61 8.23
N TYR A 176 -15.12 -29.41 7.47
CA TYR A 176 -13.86 -28.92 6.88
C TYR A 176 -14.09 -27.80 5.85
N GLN A 177 -15.11 -27.94 5.02
CA GLN A 177 -15.53 -26.88 4.10
C GLN A 177 -15.91 -25.60 4.86
N LYS A 178 -16.79 -25.71 5.85
CA LYS A 178 -17.20 -24.54 6.66
C LYS A 178 -16.02 -23.91 7.40
N PHE A 179 -15.11 -24.71 7.96
CA PHE A 179 -13.91 -24.24 8.62
C PHE A 179 -12.98 -23.51 7.63
N SER A 180 -12.68 -24.11 6.49
CA SER A 180 -11.80 -23.55 5.48
C SER A 180 -12.38 -22.25 4.90
N LEU A 181 -13.66 -22.23 4.57
CA LEU A 181 -14.35 -21.02 4.09
C LEU A 181 -14.37 -19.90 5.14
N SER A 182 -14.58 -20.24 6.42
CA SER A 182 -14.48 -19.23 7.50
C SER A 182 -13.07 -18.64 7.61
N LYS A 183 -12.02 -19.43 7.40
CA LYS A 183 -10.64 -18.95 7.40
C LYS A 183 -10.33 -18.08 6.19
N ILE A 184 -10.81 -18.44 5.01
CA ILE A 184 -10.71 -17.64 3.79
C ILE A 184 -11.38 -16.28 4.00
N PHE A 185 -12.61 -16.28 4.52
CA PHE A 185 -13.36 -15.05 4.81
C PHE A 185 -12.63 -14.15 5.80
N ASP A 186 -12.17 -14.70 6.92
CA ASP A 186 -11.39 -13.95 7.91
C ASP A 186 -10.10 -13.38 7.30
N GLN A 187 -9.40 -14.15 6.47
CA GLN A 187 -8.16 -13.72 5.81
C GLN A 187 -8.42 -12.55 4.86
N ILE A 188 -9.44 -12.65 4.00
CA ILE A 188 -9.80 -11.56 3.08
C ILE A 188 -10.14 -10.31 3.90
N ARG A 189 -11.00 -10.41 4.89
CA ARG A 189 -11.44 -9.28 5.72
C ARG A 189 -10.30 -8.60 6.49
N GLU A 190 -9.36 -9.39 7.05
CA GLU A 190 -8.27 -8.87 7.90
C GLU A 190 -7.11 -8.29 7.09
N TYR A 191 -6.85 -8.80 5.89
CA TYR A 191 -5.65 -8.44 5.13
C TYR A 191 -5.89 -7.64 3.85
N SER A 192 -7.14 -7.49 3.38
CA SER A 192 -7.42 -6.76 2.13
C SER A 192 -6.90 -5.33 2.16
N ASP A 193 -7.09 -4.61 3.26
CA ASP A 193 -6.62 -3.23 3.41
C ASP A 193 -5.08 -3.13 3.30
N THR A 194 -4.36 -4.00 4.02
CA THR A 194 -2.89 -4.05 3.94
C THR A 194 -2.41 -4.42 2.55
N THR A 195 -3.05 -5.42 1.93
CA THR A 195 -2.72 -5.88 0.58
C THR A 195 -3.02 -4.79 -0.46
N LYS A 196 -4.13 -4.07 -0.31
CA LYS A 196 -4.46 -2.91 -1.14
C LYS A 196 -3.35 -1.85 -1.13
N ARG A 197 -2.88 -1.47 0.06
CA ARG A 197 -1.78 -0.50 0.19
C ARG A 197 -0.49 -0.99 -0.48
N ILE A 198 -0.15 -2.27 -0.31
CA ILE A 198 1.02 -2.85 -0.95
C ILE A 198 0.90 -2.80 -2.48
N PHE A 199 -0.25 -3.17 -3.03
CA PHE A 199 -0.46 -3.12 -4.48
C PHE A 199 -0.52 -1.69 -5.02
N LYS A 200 -1.17 -0.76 -4.33
CA LYS A 200 -1.14 0.67 -4.67
C LYS A 200 0.29 1.22 -4.73
N ALA A 201 1.15 0.82 -3.77
CA ALA A 201 2.55 1.25 -3.71
C ALA A 201 3.41 0.74 -4.88
N THR A 202 2.95 -0.26 -5.64
CA THR A 202 3.65 -0.70 -6.86
C THR A 202 3.56 0.32 -8.00
N GLY A 203 2.57 1.22 -7.97
CA GLY A 203 2.28 2.16 -9.05
C GLY A 203 1.73 1.53 -10.34
N ILE A 204 1.57 0.19 -10.38
CA ILE A 204 1.08 -0.54 -11.57
C ILE A 204 -0.31 -1.15 -11.38
N ILE A 205 -0.81 -1.26 -10.16
CA ILE A 205 -2.17 -1.72 -9.87
C ILE A 205 -2.99 -0.54 -9.37
N SER A 206 -4.01 -0.21 -10.13
CA SER A 206 -4.96 0.88 -9.86
C SER A 206 -6.21 0.35 -9.17
N PHE A 207 -6.68 1.09 -8.18
CA PHE A 207 -7.95 0.86 -7.47
C PHE A 207 -8.80 2.12 -7.63
N ASP A 208 -9.84 2.04 -8.43
CA ASP A 208 -10.72 3.17 -8.71
C ASP A 208 -12.20 2.75 -8.75
N ASN A 209 -13.06 3.50 -8.07
CA ASN A 209 -14.50 3.32 -8.06
C ASN A 209 -14.95 1.86 -7.80
N GLY A 210 -14.28 1.16 -6.88
CA GLY A 210 -14.58 -0.24 -6.52
C GLY A 210 -14.09 -1.27 -7.54
N PHE A 211 -13.21 -0.87 -8.45
CA PHE A 211 -12.59 -1.75 -9.43
C PHE A 211 -11.07 -1.73 -9.35
N VAL A 212 -10.47 -2.79 -9.87
CA VAL A 212 -9.02 -2.99 -9.93
C VAL A 212 -8.61 -3.28 -11.36
N GLU A 213 -7.56 -2.60 -11.82
CA GLU A 213 -7.00 -2.75 -13.17
C GLU A 213 -5.49 -2.48 -13.18
N ILE A 214 -4.81 -2.86 -14.27
CA ILE A 214 -3.39 -2.54 -14.46
C ILE A 214 -3.29 -1.14 -15.06
N ALA A 215 -2.58 -0.25 -14.38
CA ALA A 215 -2.10 1.01 -14.95
C ALA A 215 -1.03 0.72 -16.03
N TYR A 216 -0.97 1.54 -17.09
CA TYR A 216 -0.05 1.33 -18.21
C TYR A 216 -0.17 -0.05 -18.84
N ARG A 217 -1.40 -0.49 -19.08
CA ARG A 217 -1.70 -1.84 -19.54
C ARG A 217 -0.87 -2.26 -20.75
N GLU A 218 -0.72 -1.38 -21.75
CA GLU A 218 0.03 -1.63 -22.97
C GLU A 218 1.49 -2.01 -22.64
N LEU A 219 2.13 -1.23 -21.77
CA LEU A 219 3.49 -1.49 -21.33
C LEU A 219 3.58 -2.76 -20.48
N CYS A 220 2.68 -2.90 -19.51
CA CYS A 220 2.65 -4.07 -18.63
C CYS A 220 2.41 -5.38 -19.40
N THR A 221 1.58 -5.37 -20.43
CA THR A 221 1.35 -6.54 -21.28
C THR A 221 2.60 -6.95 -22.06
N CYS A 222 3.43 -5.98 -22.46
CA CYS A 222 4.71 -6.29 -23.11
C CYS A 222 5.75 -6.85 -22.11
N ILE A 223 5.76 -6.33 -20.88
CA ILE A 223 6.75 -6.71 -19.85
C ILE A 223 6.37 -8.02 -19.16
N PHE A 224 5.11 -8.13 -18.72
CA PHE A 224 4.59 -9.30 -18.03
C PHE A 224 3.95 -10.27 -19.01
N GLU A 225 4.76 -11.10 -19.64
CA GLU A 225 4.24 -12.12 -20.55
C GLU A 225 3.32 -13.08 -19.77
N GLU A 226 2.08 -13.21 -20.22
CA GLU A 226 1.02 -13.96 -19.54
C GLU A 226 1.45 -15.39 -19.17
N ALA A 227 2.04 -16.13 -20.12
CA ALA A 227 2.48 -17.51 -19.89
C ALA A 227 3.57 -17.60 -18.81
N VAL A 228 4.52 -16.64 -18.79
CA VAL A 228 5.59 -16.58 -17.78
C VAL A 228 4.99 -16.26 -16.41
N ILE A 229 4.11 -15.28 -16.34
CA ILE A 229 3.47 -14.91 -15.06
C ILE A 229 2.59 -16.06 -14.55
N GLN A 230 1.82 -16.72 -15.42
CA GLN A 230 1.00 -17.87 -15.04
C GLN A 230 1.84 -18.99 -14.44
N SER A 231 2.96 -19.33 -15.05
CA SER A 231 3.87 -20.38 -14.54
C SER A 231 4.48 -20.06 -13.17
N ARG A 232 4.46 -18.79 -12.76
CA ARG A 232 4.99 -18.30 -11.48
C ARG A 232 3.92 -18.07 -10.42
N VAL A 233 2.65 -18.34 -10.71
CA VAL A 233 1.56 -18.17 -9.72
C VAL A 233 1.71 -19.16 -8.59
N ALA A 234 2.00 -20.41 -8.91
CA ALA A 234 2.17 -21.49 -7.94
C ALA A 234 3.38 -22.36 -8.28
N GLY A 235 3.98 -22.94 -7.26
CA GLY A 235 5.14 -23.82 -7.40
C GLY A 235 5.31 -24.75 -6.21
N ASN A 236 6.32 -25.58 -6.30
CA ASN A 236 6.78 -26.45 -5.24
C ASN A 236 8.24 -26.10 -4.93
N ILE A 237 8.50 -25.61 -3.72
CA ILE A 237 9.83 -25.18 -3.31
C ILE A 237 10.86 -26.30 -3.42
N TYR A 238 10.49 -27.53 -3.01
CA TYR A 238 11.43 -28.65 -3.05
C TYR A 238 11.80 -29.07 -4.48
N GLU A 239 10.90 -28.93 -5.44
CA GLU A 239 11.20 -29.21 -6.83
C GLU A 239 12.03 -28.10 -7.50
N GLU A 240 11.69 -26.83 -7.23
CA GLU A 240 12.38 -25.66 -7.79
C GLU A 240 13.76 -25.40 -7.15
N LEU A 241 13.90 -25.58 -5.83
CA LEU A 241 15.00 -25.03 -5.05
C LEU A 241 15.82 -26.07 -4.31
N ARG A 242 15.39 -27.33 -4.29
CA ARG A 242 16.09 -28.43 -3.62
C ARG A 242 17.56 -28.60 -4.01
N PRO A 243 18.02 -28.24 -5.23
CA PRO A 243 19.44 -28.26 -5.56
C PRO A 243 20.27 -27.17 -4.89
N GLU A 244 19.65 -26.07 -4.42
CA GLU A 244 20.35 -24.85 -4.01
C GLU A 244 20.29 -24.57 -2.51
N TYR A 245 19.28 -25.13 -1.79
CA TYR A 245 19.06 -24.80 -0.37
C TYR A 245 18.77 -26.05 0.46
N ASP A 246 19.44 -26.19 1.58
CA ASP A 246 19.28 -27.33 2.51
C ASP A 246 18.02 -27.21 3.38
N SER A 247 17.44 -26.00 3.50
CA SER A 247 16.24 -25.74 4.29
C SER A 247 15.41 -24.58 3.75
N TYR A 248 14.11 -24.57 4.10
CA TYR A 248 13.22 -23.44 3.82
C TYR A 248 13.71 -22.12 4.44
N SER A 249 14.30 -22.17 5.64
CA SER A 249 14.83 -20.99 6.31
C SER A 249 15.98 -20.35 5.53
N GLU A 250 16.88 -21.17 5.02
CA GLU A 250 18.01 -20.72 4.19
C GLU A 250 17.53 -20.09 2.87
N TYR A 251 16.55 -20.72 2.22
CA TYR A 251 15.87 -20.14 1.07
C TYR A 251 15.24 -18.79 1.42
N GLU A 252 14.54 -18.71 2.55
CA GLU A 252 13.90 -17.49 3.01
C GLU A 252 14.89 -16.34 3.22
N GLU A 253 16.03 -16.60 3.81
CA GLU A 253 17.11 -15.63 4.00
C GLU A 253 17.72 -15.19 2.66
N SER A 254 17.99 -16.14 1.77
CA SER A 254 18.53 -15.87 0.44
C SER A 254 17.58 -15.01 -0.40
N VAL A 255 16.30 -15.35 -0.43
CA VAL A 255 15.28 -14.55 -1.14
C VAL A 255 15.14 -13.15 -0.55
N ASN A 256 15.25 -13.00 0.78
CA ASN A 256 15.23 -11.67 1.40
C ASN A 256 16.44 -10.85 0.95
N SER A 257 17.63 -11.42 0.99
CA SER A 257 18.86 -10.78 0.53
C SER A 257 18.75 -10.40 -0.95
N PHE A 258 18.35 -11.33 -1.81
CA PHE A 258 18.18 -11.11 -3.24
C PHE A 258 17.26 -9.92 -3.53
N TYR A 259 16.05 -9.84 -2.93
CA TYR A 259 15.12 -8.74 -3.17
C TYR A 259 15.55 -7.40 -2.56
N CYS A 260 16.44 -7.41 -1.57
CA CYS A 260 17.05 -6.18 -1.06
C CYS A 260 18.07 -5.60 -2.05
N ASP A 261 18.76 -6.47 -2.80
CA ASP A 261 19.86 -6.10 -3.70
C ASP A 261 19.42 -5.90 -5.16
N VAL A 262 18.22 -6.37 -5.53
CA VAL A 262 17.71 -6.26 -6.90
C VAL A 262 17.37 -4.82 -7.23
N THR A 263 17.99 -4.33 -8.29
CA THR A 263 17.84 -2.93 -8.77
C THR A 263 17.02 -2.80 -10.04
N ASN A 264 16.69 -3.91 -10.73
CA ASN A 264 15.92 -3.85 -11.97
C ASN A 264 14.92 -5.01 -12.13
N LEU A 265 13.89 -4.75 -12.93
CA LEU A 265 12.78 -5.68 -13.13
C LEU A 265 13.17 -6.94 -13.91
N SER A 266 14.14 -6.85 -14.83
CA SER A 266 14.60 -8.01 -15.60
C SER A 266 15.23 -9.07 -14.72
N GLN A 267 15.96 -8.67 -13.66
CA GLN A 267 16.49 -9.59 -12.65
C GLN A 267 15.37 -10.27 -11.85
N VAL A 268 14.35 -9.50 -11.45
CA VAL A 268 13.18 -10.05 -10.73
C VAL A 268 12.42 -11.05 -11.57
N LEU A 269 12.27 -10.78 -12.87
CA LEU A 269 11.60 -11.64 -13.83
C LEU A 269 12.50 -12.73 -14.40
N GLU A 270 13.80 -12.72 -14.03
CA GLU A 270 14.82 -13.65 -14.56
C GLU A 270 14.87 -13.66 -16.11
N TYR A 271 14.73 -12.47 -16.70
CA TYR A 271 14.81 -12.30 -18.14
C TYR A 271 16.27 -12.20 -18.57
N HIS A 272 16.70 -13.11 -19.43
CA HIS A 272 17.99 -13.08 -20.11
C HIS A 272 17.98 -12.10 -21.29
N ASP A 273 19.14 -11.73 -21.79
CA ASP A 273 19.33 -10.70 -22.83
C ASP A 273 18.43 -10.89 -24.07
N GLU A 274 18.25 -12.11 -24.55
CA GLU A 274 17.37 -12.40 -25.68
C GLU A 274 15.90 -12.07 -25.36
N LYS A 275 15.46 -12.37 -24.13
CA LYS A 275 14.12 -12.07 -23.67
C LYS A 275 13.90 -10.60 -23.47
N ILE A 276 14.89 -9.91 -22.90
CA ILE A 276 14.88 -8.45 -22.75
C ILE A 276 14.70 -7.79 -24.12
N LYS A 277 15.49 -8.20 -25.10
CA LYS A 277 15.38 -7.69 -26.46
C LYS A 277 14.00 -7.96 -27.10
N GLN A 278 13.44 -9.14 -26.87
CA GLN A 278 12.08 -9.44 -27.33
C GLN A 278 11.03 -8.52 -26.70
N VAL A 279 11.15 -8.24 -25.39
CA VAL A 279 10.26 -7.31 -24.68
C VAL A 279 10.42 -5.91 -25.25
N GLU A 280 11.65 -5.44 -25.46
CA GLU A 280 11.94 -4.14 -26.08
C GLU A 280 11.34 -4.02 -27.48
N ASP A 281 11.49 -5.04 -28.32
CA ASP A 281 10.89 -5.10 -29.67
C ASP A 281 9.35 -5.06 -29.60
N ASN A 282 8.74 -5.72 -28.63
CA ASN A 282 7.29 -5.69 -28.44
C ASN A 282 6.81 -4.32 -27.97
N ILE A 283 7.50 -3.71 -27.01
CA ILE A 283 7.21 -2.34 -26.56
C ILE A 283 7.34 -1.37 -27.74
N GLN A 284 8.40 -1.47 -28.53
CA GLN A 284 8.59 -0.61 -29.71
C GLN A 284 7.47 -0.76 -30.75
N LYS A 285 6.97 -1.98 -30.98
CA LYS A 285 5.83 -2.22 -31.86
C LYS A 285 4.55 -1.60 -31.30
N GLU A 286 4.29 -1.78 -30.01
CA GLU A 286 3.12 -1.22 -29.34
C GLU A 286 3.12 0.32 -29.39
N PHE A 287 4.28 0.95 -29.28
CA PHE A 287 4.47 2.40 -29.41
C PHE A 287 4.77 2.85 -30.85
N LEU A 288 4.21 2.15 -31.86
CA LEU A 288 4.24 2.52 -33.27
C LEU A 288 5.64 2.76 -33.85
N GLY A 289 6.64 2.01 -33.43
CA GLY A 289 8.01 2.09 -33.91
C GLY A 289 8.84 3.23 -33.31
N VAL A 290 8.36 3.86 -32.24
CA VAL A 290 9.16 4.83 -31.47
C VAL A 290 10.36 4.13 -30.85
N SER A 291 11.53 4.76 -30.88
CA SER A 291 12.74 4.20 -30.27
C SER A 291 12.59 4.06 -28.74
N ILE A 292 13.12 2.97 -28.19
CA ILE A 292 13.04 2.62 -26.77
C ILE A 292 13.44 3.79 -25.87
N GLU A 293 14.49 4.52 -26.23
CA GLU A 293 15.02 5.66 -25.43
C GLU A 293 14.02 6.82 -25.27
N LYS A 294 13.06 6.93 -26.21
CA LYS A 294 12.02 7.99 -26.18
C LYS A 294 10.75 7.58 -25.44
N ILE A 295 10.53 6.28 -25.26
CA ILE A 295 9.30 5.76 -24.63
C ILE A 295 9.13 6.26 -23.20
N PRO A 296 10.17 6.26 -22.32
CA PRO A 296 10.04 6.84 -20.98
C PRO A 296 9.55 8.29 -20.98
N THR A 297 10.04 9.11 -21.92
CA THR A 297 9.61 10.51 -22.04
C THR A 297 8.14 10.61 -22.45
N ILE A 298 7.69 9.78 -23.41
CA ILE A 298 6.29 9.76 -23.84
C ILE A 298 5.36 9.35 -22.69
N ILE A 299 5.76 8.34 -21.94
CA ILE A 299 4.99 7.86 -20.76
C ILE A 299 4.96 8.96 -19.69
N ALA A 300 6.09 9.59 -19.40
CA ALA A 300 6.16 10.69 -18.43
C ALA A 300 5.28 11.88 -18.84
N ASP A 301 5.27 12.24 -20.14
CA ASP A 301 4.44 13.31 -20.66
C ASP A 301 2.95 12.96 -20.62
N LYS A 302 2.59 11.71 -20.92
CA LYS A 302 1.22 11.21 -20.75
C LYS A 302 0.80 11.30 -19.29
N ARG A 303 1.65 10.83 -18.39
CA ARG A 303 1.40 10.82 -16.95
C ARG A 303 1.23 12.22 -16.36
N ARG A 304 2.05 13.18 -16.79
CA ARG A 304 1.90 14.59 -16.39
C ARG A 304 0.56 15.18 -16.81
N ARG A 305 0.09 14.88 -18.02
CA ARG A 305 -1.22 15.34 -18.51
C ARG A 305 -2.36 14.71 -17.72
N GLU A 306 -2.32 13.41 -17.48
CA GLU A 306 -3.31 12.69 -16.67
C GLU A 306 -3.36 13.25 -15.24
N PHE A 307 -2.19 13.59 -14.66
CA PHE A 307 -2.13 14.20 -13.34
C PHE A 307 -2.70 15.62 -13.33
N ALA A 308 -2.41 16.43 -14.32
CA ALA A 308 -2.99 17.78 -14.45
C ALA A 308 -4.52 17.73 -14.60
N GLU A 309 -5.05 16.78 -15.37
CA GLU A 309 -6.49 16.54 -15.49
C GLU A 309 -7.09 16.07 -14.16
N PHE A 310 -6.41 15.16 -13.46
CA PHE A 310 -6.81 14.69 -12.14
C PHE A 310 -6.87 15.84 -11.13
N ILE A 311 -5.82 16.67 -11.03
CA ILE A 311 -5.80 17.84 -10.15
C ILE A 311 -6.96 18.80 -10.49
N ASN A 312 -7.11 19.17 -11.75
CA ASN A 312 -8.15 20.11 -12.15
C ASN A 312 -9.56 19.59 -11.82
N LYS A 313 -9.78 18.28 -11.85
CA LYS A 313 -11.06 17.64 -11.57
C LYS A 313 -11.32 17.49 -10.06
N HIS A 314 -10.33 17.04 -9.30
CA HIS A 314 -10.50 16.62 -7.89
C HIS A 314 -10.05 17.69 -6.89
N TYR A 315 -9.07 18.51 -7.27
CA TYR A 315 -8.44 19.52 -6.43
C TYR A 315 -8.29 20.86 -7.14
N PRO A 316 -9.40 21.49 -7.61
CA PRO A 316 -9.32 22.87 -8.10
C PRO A 316 -8.77 23.78 -6.99
N SER A 317 -8.19 24.93 -7.33
CA SER A 317 -7.51 25.85 -6.39
C SER A 317 -8.31 26.14 -5.12
N GLU A 318 -9.60 26.39 -5.27
CA GLU A 318 -10.52 26.65 -4.15
C GLU A 318 -10.59 25.44 -3.20
N LYS A 319 -10.63 24.22 -3.77
CA LYS A 319 -10.66 22.99 -2.98
C LYS A 319 -9.35 22.75 -2.25
N VAL A 320 -8.21 23.09 -2.85
CA VAL A 320 -6.90 23.04 -2.20
C VAL A 320 -6.88 23.96 -0.99
N LYS A 321 -7.37 25.19 -1.11
CA LYS A 321 -7.48 26.16 0.00
C LYS A 321 -8.38 25.63 1.13
N GLU A 322 -9.58 25.13 0.78
CA GLU A 322 -10.49 24.53 1.75
C GLU A 322 -9.84 23.39 2.56
N ILE A 323 -9.08 22.51 1.89
CA ILE A 323 -8.40 21.40 2.56
C ILE A 323 -7.24 21.92 3.41
N LEU A 324 -6.45 22.88 2.93
CA LEU A 324 -5.37 23.49 3.71
C LEU A 324 -5.90 24.13 5.01
N GLU A 325 -7.05 24.78 4.99
CA GLU A 325 -7.69 25.36 6.16
C GLU A 325 -8.05 24.30 7.22
N LEU A 326 -8.38 23.05 6.81
CA LEU A 326 -8.70 21.97 7.75
C LEU A 326 -7.50 21.58 8.64
N PHE A 327 -6.26 21.79 8.19
CA PHE A 327 -5.07 21.44 8.98
C PHE A 327 -4.84 22.34 10.19
N ASN A 328 -5.49 23.49 10.27
CA ASN A 328 -5.43 24.39 11.42
C ASN A 328 -6.02 23.77 12.70
N ASP A 329 -6.85 22.73 12.59
CA ASP A 329 -7.41 22.01 13.73
C ASP A 329 -7.33 20.49 13.52
N ARG A 330 -6.55 19.80 14.36
CA ARG A 330 -6.36 18.34 14.33
C ARG A 330 -7.65 17.54 14.58
N SER A 331 -8.73 18.15 15.04
CA SER A 331 -10.04 17.50 15.12
C SER A 331 -10.60 17.17 13.72
N ASN A 332 -10.09 17.80 12.67
CA ASN A 332 -10.43 17.56 11.26
C ASN A 332 -9.68 16.39 10.61
N ASP A 333 -8.77 15.72 11.29
CA ASP A 333 -7.94 14.64 10.74
C ASP A 333 -8.74 13.58 9.97
N ARG A 334 -9.93 13.25 10.46
CA ARG A 334 -10.82 12.32 9.78
C ARG A 334 -11.37 12.89 8.47
N HIS A 335 -11.81 14.13 8.46
CA HIS A 335 -12.33 14.80 7.26
C HIS A 335 -11.24 14.99 6.20
N ILE A 336 -10.00 15.30 6.62
CA ILE A 336 -8.85 15.40 5.73
C ILE A 336 -8.60 14.06 5.03
N LYS A 337 -8.61 12.95 5.76
CA LYS A 337 -8.46 11.61 5.19
C LYS A 337 -9.59 11.25 4.22
N GLU A 338 -10.83 11.55 4.59
CA GLU A 338 -12.00 11.29 3.73
C GLU A 338 -11.95 12.15 2.45
N ALA A 339 -11.41 13.37 2.53
CA ALA A 339 -11.34 14.31 1.39
C ALA A 339 -10.19 14.00 0.41
N VAL A 340 -9.09 13.38 0.86
CA VAL A 340 -7.88 13.20 0.04
C VAL A 340 -7.52 11.73 -0.12
N SER A 341 -7.15 11.03 0.95
CA SER A 341 -6.80 9.62 0.89
C SER A 341 -6.98 8.96 2.27
N PRO A 342 -7.86 7.96 2.40
CA PRO A 342 -8.02 7.22 3.64
C PRO A 342 -6.79 6.39 3.97
N ASP A 343 -5.97 6.04 2.97
CA ASP A 343 -4.82 5.15 3.09
C ASP A 343 -3.56 5.87 3.60
N ALA A 344 -3.48 7.20 3.40
CA ALA A 344 -2.33 8.01 3.82
C ALA A 344 -2.43 8.49 5.27
N THR A 345 -1.28 8.84 5.86
CA THR A 345 -1.24 9.58 7.12
C THR A 345 -1.57 11.06 6.91
N VAL A 346 -2.08 11.75 7.92
CA VAL A 346 -2.41 13.19 7.78
C VAL A 346 -1.16 14.03 7.46
N PRO A 347 0.02 13.79 8.03
CA PRO A 347 1.25 14.45 7.57
C PRO A 347 1.56 14.23 6.09
N THR A 348 1.45 13.00 5.58
CA THR A 348 1.65 12.69 4.15
C THR A 348 0.65 13.44 3.26
N ILE A 349 -0.61 13.55 3.71
CA ILE A 349 -1.62 14.34 2.99
C ILE A 349 -1.24 15.83 3.00
N TYR A 350 -0.68 16.33 4.11
CA TYR A 350 -0.23 17.71 4.20
C TYR A 350 0.90 18.00 3.20
N GLU A 351 1.94 17.16 3.14
CA GLU A 351 3.01 17.25 2.14
C GLU A 351 2.43 17.29 0.70
N TYR A 352 1.46 16.41 0.42
CA TYR A 352 0.79 16.36 -0.88
C TYR A 352 0.04 17.67 -1.19
N MET A 353 -0.75 18.18 -0.23
CA MET A 353 -1.52 19.42 -0.41
C MET A 353 -0.62 20.65 -0.54
N VAL A 354 0.51 20.71 0.15
CA VAL A 354 1.54 21.75 -0.01
C VAL A 354 2.06 21.77 -1.46
N GLY A 355 2.34 20.60 -2.03
CA GLY A 355 2.75 20.53 -3.43
C GLY A 355 1.67 21.00 -4.40
N LEU A 356 0.39 20.64 -4.19
CA LEU A 356 -0.71 21.13 -5.02
C LEU A 356 -0.90 22.66 -4.90
N ALA A 357 -0.73 23.22 -3.70
CA ALA A 357 -0.76 24.68 -3.50
C ALA A 357 0.36 25.35 -4.29
N TRP A 358 1.56 24.78 -4.23
CA TRP A 358 2.70 25.29 -5.00
C TRP A 358 2.51 25.18 -6.52
N TYR A 359 1.89 24.10 -6.98
CA TYR A 359 1.51 23.94 -8.39
C TYR A 359 0.62 25.09 -8.88
N TYR A 360 -0.39 25.48 -8.09
CA TYR A 360 -1.24 26.64 -8.40
C TYR A 360 -0.48 27.96 -8.28
N PHE A 361 0.28 28.16 -7.23
CA PHE A 361 1.10 29.37 -7.06
C PHE A 361 2.08 29.58 -8.21
N SER A 362 2.64 28.52 -8.76
CA SER A 362 3.52 28.60 -9.94
C SER A 362 2.79 28.88 -11.27
N GLY A 363 1.46 29.06 -11.25
CA GLY A 363 0.66 29.13 -12.47
C GLY A 363 0.64 27.80 -13.25
N LYS A 364 0.71 26.68 -12.55
CA LYS A 364 0.72 25.31 -13.10
C LYS A 364 1.94 24.99 -13.99
N ARG A 365 3.04 25.73 -13.84
CA ARG A 365 4.26 25.58 -14.65
C ARG A 365 5.18 24.47 -14.18
N VAL A 366 5.21 24.21 -12.86
CA VAL A 366 6.14 23.24 -12.27
C VAL A 366 5.64 21.80 -12.49
N ASP A 367 6.60 20.89 -12.69
CA ASP A 367 6.31 19.45 -12.79
C ASP A 367 6.17 18.84 -11.38
N ILE A 368 5.07 19.19 -10.72
CA ILE A 368 4.87 18.79 -9.33
C ILE A 368 4.77 17.27 -9.16
N LEU A 369 4.30 16.53 -10.17
CA LEU A 369 4.22 15.07 -10.11
C LEU A 369 5.60 14.43 -9.88
N ASN A 370 6.62 14.91 -10.61
CA ASN A 370 7.98 14.41 -10.48
C ASN A 370 8.80 15.10 -9.38
N SER A 371 8.21 16.13 -8.73
CA SER A 371 8.85 16.85 -7.62
C SER A 371 8.58 16.22 -6.26
N TYR A 372 7.51 15.44 -6.13
CA TYR A 372 7.21 14.74 -4.89
C TYR A 372 8.21 13.63 -4.59
N ASN A 373 8.74 13.61 -3.37
CA ASN A 373 9.49 12.48 -2.82
C ASN A 373 8.60 11.50 -2.06
N LEU A 374 7.33 11.82 -1.83
CA LEU A 374 6.33 10.91 -1.30
C LEU A 374 5.90 9.86 -2.36
N THR A 375 5.42 8.71 -1.90
CA THR A 375 4.88 7.68 -2.78
C THR A 375 3.43 7.99 -3.14
N LEU A 376 3.15 8.04 -4.45
CA LEU A 376 1.79 8.14 -4.99
C LEU A 376 1.27 6.79 -5.49
N SER A 377 -0.04 6.58 -5.42
CA SER A 377 -0.72 5.48 -6.08
C SER A 377 -0.71 5.65 -7.61
N ALA A 378 -1.10 4.58 -8.34
CA ALA A 378 -1.34 4.68 -9.78
C ALA A 378 -2.36 5.78 -10.14
N ASN A 379 -3.29 6.09 -9.24
CA ASN A 379 -4.33 7.10 -9.38
C ASN A 379 -3.96 8.48 -8.80
N PHE A 380 -2.67 8.71 -8.55
CA PHE A 380 -2.13 9.98 -8.03
C PHE A 380 -2.51 10.34 -6.59
N GLU A 381 -3.09 9.42 -5.82
CA GLU A 381 -3.36 9.63 -4.40
C GLU A 381 -2.09 9.46 -3.56
N PRO A 382 -1.86 10.27 -2.50
CA PRO A 382 -0.74 10.08 -1.60
C PRO A 382 -0.89 8.78 -0.80
N LEU A 383 0.23 8.06 -0.58
CA LEU A 383 0.27 6.79 0.17
C LEU A 383 1.23 6.83 1.36
N VAL A 384 2.49 7.14 1.10
CA VAL A 384 3.57 7.10 2.09
C VAL A 384 4.43 8.34 1.95
N HIS A 385 4.82 8.93 3.08
CA HIS A 385 5.72 10.09 3.14
C HIS A 385 7.08 9.82 2.49
N ALA A 386 7.82 10.87 2.21
CA ALA A 386 9.17 10.82 1.67
C ALA A 386 10.11 9.94 2.53
N GLY A 387 11.03 9.23 1.89
CA GLY A 387 12.13 8.57 2.59
C GLY A 387 13.09 9.60 3.20
N GLY A 388 13.66 9.31 4.38
CA GLY A 388 14.56 10.24 5.04
C GLY A 388 15.79 10.59 4.20
N GLY A 389 16.28 11.84 4.33
CA GLY A 389 17.52 12.33 3.70
C GLY A 389 17.34 13.24 2.49
N LEU A 390 16.11 13.39 1.99
CA LEU A 390 15.71 14.30 0.93
C LEU A 390 14.59 15.21 1.43
N GLY A 391 14.45 16.42 0.84
CA GLY A 391 13.28 17.26 1.10
C GLY A 391 11.98 16.59 0.65
N ASP A 392 10.85 17.00 1.22
CA ASP A 392 9.54 16.40 0.90
C ASP A 392 9.17 16.61 -0.57
N ILE A 393 9.49 17.78 -1.11
CA ILE A 393 9.24 18.15 -2.50
C ILE A 393 10.45 18.91 -3.04
N VAL A 394 10.98 18.49 -4.19
CA VAL A 394 12.10 19.17 -4.85
C VAL A 394 11.73 19.50 -6.29
N ILE A 395 11.59 20.79 -6.58
CA ILE A 395 11.16 21.33 -7.87
C ILE A 395 12.38 21.82 -8.63
N TYR A 396 12.60 21.27 -9.81
CA TYR A 396 13.67 21.67 -10.71
C TYR A 396 13.12 22.53 -11.84
N GLU A 397 13.53 23.79 -11.88
CA GLU A 397 13.28 24.71 -12.99
C GLU A 397 14.60 24.99 -13.74
N ASP A 398 14.56 25.76 -14.84
CA ASP A 398 15.75 25.99 -15.67
C ASP A 398 16.86 26.76 -14.92
N ASP A 399 16.48 27.74 -14.11
CA ASP A 399 17.37 28.68 -13.43
C ASP A 399 17.39 28.51 -11.90
N LYS A 400 16.49 27.70 -11.33
CA LYS A 400 16.37 27.54 -9.89
C LYS A 400 15.94 26.13 -9.46
N VAL A 401 16.26 25.77 -8.23
CA VAL A 401 15.77 24.58 -7.54
C VAL A 401 15.09 25.01 -6.25
N LEU A 402 13.86 24.57 -6.07
CA LEU A 402 13.08 24.88 -4.88
C LEU A 402 12.86 23.60 -4.08
N MET A 403 13.18 23.64 -2.80
CA MET A 403 12.90 22.56 -1.87
C MET A 403 11.79 23.00 -0.91
N LEU A 404 10.73 22.20 -0.81
CA LEU A 404 9.66 22.43 0.15
C LEU A 404 9.73 21.34 1.21
N GLU A 405 9.75 21.77 2.47
CA GLU A 405 9.69 20.93 3.66
C GLU A 405 8.41 21.27 4.41
N ALA A 406 7.56 20.29 4.66
CA ALA A 406 6.22 20.50 5.20
C ALA A 406 6.02 19.71 6.49
N THR A 407 5.64 20.39 7.58
CA THR A 407 5.42 19.70 8.85
C THR A 407 4.18 20.21 9.60
N LEU A 408 3.49 19.29 10.24
CA LEU A 408 2.40 19.59 11.18
C LEU A 408 2.89 19.64 12.65
N MET A 409 4.20 19.61 12.86
CA MET A 409 4.77 19.77 14.21
C MET A 409 4.58 21.19 14.71
N ASN A 410 4.19 21.33 15.99
CA ASN A 410 4.16 22.63 16.64
C ASN A 410 5.58 23.19 16.85
N ALA A 411 5.69 24.50 17.10
CA ALA A 411 6.95 25.23 17.27
C ALA A 411 7.94 24.56 18.27
N ASN A 412 7.44 23.99 19.37
CA ASN A 412 8.30 23.31 20.36
C ASN A 412 8.88 21.99 19.83
N SER A 413 8.12 21.25 19.04
CA SER A 413 8.58 19.98 18.42
C SER A 413 9.54 20.25 17.26
N GLN A 414 9.31 21.29 16.46
CA GLN A 414 10.18 21.74 15.38
C GLN A 414 11.58 22.04 15.89
N LYS A 415 11.69 22.74 17.03
CA LYS A 415 12.96 23.06 17.69
C LYS A 415 13.81 21.83 18.02
N ARG A 416 13.20 20.68 18.23
CA ARG A 416 13.90 19.44 18.60
C ARG A 416 14.14 18.52 17.41
N GLY A 417 13.26 18.53 16.41
CA GLY A 417 13.23 17.53 15.36
C GLY A 417 13.45 18.05 13.95
N GLU A 418 13.16 19.32 13.63
CA GLU A 418 13.12 19.79 12.24
C GLU A 418 14.24 20.78 11.86
N TRP A 419 14.73 21.59 12.82
CA TRP A 419 15.67 22.68 12.47
C TRP A 419 16.96 22.18 11.81
N GLU A 420 17.53 21.08 12.29
CA GLU A 420 18.76 20.48 11.75
C GLU A 420 18.49 19.70 10.47
N PRO A 421 17.49 18.80 10.38
CA PRO A 421 17.19 18.10 9.14
C PRO A 421 16.91 19.04 7.97
N VAL A 422 16.07 20.04 8.13
CA VAL A 422 15.77 21.02 7.08
C VAL A 422 17.03 21.77 6.62
N LEU A 423 17.84 22.23 7.57
CA LEU A 423 19.12 22.89 7.26
C LEU A 423 20.07 21.96 6.52
N ARG A 424 20.20 20.71 6.97
CA ARG A 424 21.06 19.70 6.38
C ARG A 424 20.61 19.33 4.95
N HIS A 425 19.31 19.16 4.71
CA HIS A 425 18.77 18.90 3.38
C HIS A 425 19.05 20.09 2.44
N SER A 426 18.84 21.31 2.92
CA SER A 426 19.13 22.54 2.15
C SER A 426 20.59 22.66 1.77
N ILE A 427 21.52 22.37 2.69
CA ILE A 427 22.97 22.38 2.44
C ILE A 427 23.33 21.33 1.40
N ASN A 428 22.87 20.09 1.58
CA ASN A 428 23.21 19.00 0.69
C ASN A 428 22.70 19.23 -0.73
N LEU A 429 21.46 19.69 -0.88
CA LEU A 429 20.87 20.02 -2.19
C LEU A 429 21.66 21.14 -2.88
N LYS A 430 22.04 22.19 -2.15
CA LYS A 430 22.81 23.29 -2.70
C LYS A 430 24.20 22.85 -3.13
N VAL A 431 24.93 22.09 -2.31
CA VAL A 431 26.25 21.53 -2.67
C VAL A 431 26.12 20.59 -3.87
N GLU A 432 25.08 19.81 -3.98
CA GLU A 432 24.83 18.95 -5.14
C GLU A 432 24.68 19.78 -6.43
N GLU A 433 23.88 20.86 -6.43
CA GLU A 433 23.68 21.73 -7.58
C GLU A 433 24.98 22.51 -7.94
N GLU A 434 25.71 23.00 -6.97
CA GLU A 434 27.03 23.62 -7.19
C GLU A 434 28.05 22.63 -7.78
N THR A 435 28.00 21.36 -7.36
CA THR A 435 28.86 20.30 -7.89
C THR A 435 28.54 19.95 -9.34
N LYS A 436 27.25 19.91 -9.68
CA LYS A 436 26.80 19.71 -11.08
C LYS A 436 27.11 20.89 -11.98
N ASN A 437 27.53 22.02 -11.42
CA ASN A 437 27.83 23.28 -12.13
C ASN A 437 26.62 23.79 -12.95
N THR A 438 25.40 23.57 -12.43
CA THR A 438 24.15 23.92 -13.11
C THR A 438 23.85 25.42 -13.10
N ARG A 439 24.48 26.20 -12.23
CA ARG A 439 24.20 27.61 -11.94
C ARG A 439 22.77 27.89 -11.46
N ARG A 440 22.04 26.89 -11.02
CA ARG A 440 20.70 27.07 -10.47
C ARG A 440 20.79 27.64 -9.06
N GLU A 441 19.94 28.61 -8.77
CA GLU A 441 19.77 29.12 -7.41
C GLU A 441 18.92 28.14 -6.58
N VAL A 442 19.39 27.80 -5.38
CA VAL A 442 18.67 26.88 -4.48
C VAL A 442 17.97 27.68 -3.38
N THR A 443 16.67 27.52 -3.27
CA THR A 443 15.82 28.12 -2.22
C THR A 443 15.01 27.03 -1.54
N SER A 444 15.09 27.00 -0.22
CA SER A 444 14.24 26.11 0.60
C SER A 444 13.09 26.90 1.23
N PHE A 445 11.91 26.30 1.27
CA PHE A 445 10.73 26.80 1.96
C PHE A 445 10.35 25.81 3.02
N PHE A 446 10.17 26.30 4.25
CA PHE A 446 9.69 25.50 5.38
C PHE A 446 8.24 25.86 5.66
N ILE A 447 7.34 24.92 5.44
CA ILE A 447 5.89 25.12 5.55
C ILE A 447 5.37 24.45 6.82
N ALA A 448 4.79 25.25 7.72
CA ALA A 448 4.19 24.79 8.96
C ALA A 448 3.14 25.78 9.44
N ASP A 449 2.27 25.35 10.35
CA ASP A 449 1.25 26.23 10.94
C ASP A 449 1.85 27.36 11.80
N SER A 450 2.91 27.06 12.55
CA SER A 450 3.58 28.01 13.44
C SER A 450 5.08 27.74 13.50
N PHE A 451 5.86 28.75 13.95
CA PHE A 451 7.31 28.67 13.97
C PHE A 451 7.91 28.97 15.35
N ASP A 452 9.02 28.31 15.69
CA ASP A 452 9.88 28.74 16.78
C ASP A 452 10.76 29.91 16.32
N ALA A 453 10.63 31.06 16.98
CA ALA A 453 11.33 32.29 16.60
C ALA A 453 12.87 32.15 16.59
N ASN A 454 13.44 31.33 17.49
CA ASN A 454 14.88 31.09 17.47
C ASN A 454 15.31 30.24 16.28
N THR A 455 14.50 29.25 15.91
CA THR A 455 14.78 28.39 14.74
C THR A 455 14.84 29.20 13.47
N ILE A 456 13.83 30.02 13.18
CA ILE A 456 13.81 30.85 11.97
C ILE A 456 14.91 31.90 11.96
N ASN A 457 15.24 32.49 13.10
CA ASN A 457 16.34 33.45 13.23
C ASN A 457 17.71 32.78 13.07
N ILE A 458 17.89 31.54 13.51
CA ILE A 458 19.11 30.76 13.26
C ILE A 458 19.27 30.52 11.76
N TRP A 459 18.21 30.08 11.05
CA TRP A 459 18.28 29.87 9.59
C TRP A 459 18.65 31.18 8.84
N LYS A 460 18.10 32.30 9.25
CA LYS A 460 18.48 33.61 8.68
C LYS A 460 19.96 33.93 8.94
N ALA A 461 20.45 33.68 10.16
CA ALA A 461 21.82 33.95 10.55
C ALA A 461 22.85 33.05 9.86
N VAL A 462 22.57 31.76 9.71
CA VAL A 462 23.51 30.80 9.09
C VAL A 462 23.68 31.01 7.59
N ALA A 463 22.81 31.73 6.92
CA ALA A 463 23.01 32.17 5.55
C ALA A 463 24.28 33.02 5.35
N ALA A 464 24.81 33.64 6.43
CA ALA A 464 26.01 34.47 6.42
C ALA A 464 27.32 33.69 6.58
N VAL A 465 27.30 32.38 6.80
CA VAL A 465 28.49 31.57 7.10
C VAL A 465 28.58 30.35 6.19
N PRO A 466 29.81 29.90 5.83
CA PRO A 466 29.99 28.66 5.11
C PRO A 466 29.56 27.46 5.95
N LEU A 467 28.77 26.56 5.35
CA LEU A 467 28.26 25.35 5.97
C LEU A 467 28.75 24.11 5.24
N GLN A 468 29.11 23.08 5.99
CA GLN A 468 29.64 21.83 5.47
C GLN A 468 28.52 20.85 5.07
N SER A 469 28.62 20.20 3.91
CA SER A 469 27.74 19.11 3.52
C SER A 469 27.94 17.89 4.42
N SER A 470 26.84 17.25 4.78
CA SER A 470 26.87 15.98 5.51
C SER A 470 27.20 14.78 4.60
N LEU A 471 26.94 14.89 3.30
CA LEU A 471 27.19 13.86 2.28
C LEU A 471 28.61 13.98 1.72
N GLU A 472 29.04 15.20 1.40
CA GLU A 472 30.37 15.50 0.82
C GLU A 472 31.17 16.34 1.83
N LYS A 473 31.82 15.69 2.77
CA LYS A 473 32.49 16.32 3.94
C LYS A 473 33.63 17.30 3.60
N ASP A 474 34.14 17.29 2.38
CA ASP A 474 35.15 18.23 1.87
C ASP A 474 34.53 19.46 1.22
N LYS A 475 33.23 19.51 1.04
CA LYS A 475 32.51 20.62 0.40
C LYS A 475 31.76 21.49 1.39
N PHE A 476 31.83 22.78 1.12
CA PHE A 476 31.14 23.83 1.86
C PHE A 476 30.36 24.70 0.89
N THR A 477 29.22 25.20 1.34
CA THR A 477 28.42 26.21 0.64
C THR A 477 28.05 27.34 1.57
N ASP A 478 27.80 28.51 1.04
CA ASP A 478 27.32 29.69 1.77
C ASP A 478 25.95 30.13 1.24
N ASN A 479 25.38 31.15 1.85
CA ASN A 479 24.08 31.69 1.45
C ASN A 479 22.99 30.64 1.32
N VAL A 480 22.83 29.79 2.33
CA VAL A 480 21.73 28.79 2.40
C VAL A 480 20.45 29.52 2.76
N VAL A 481 19.50 29.53 1.83
CA VAL A 481 18.22 30.23 1.97
C VAL A 481 17.13 29.27 2.43
N ILE A 482 16.55 29.55 3.62
CA ILE A 482 15.40 28.81 4.13
C ILE A 482 14.34 29.82 4.55
N MET A 483 13.26 29.92 3.79
CA MET A 483 12.15 30.84 4.04
C MET A 483 10.98 30.11 4.69
N PRO A 484 10.61 30.45 5.95
CA PRO A 484 9.41 29.91 6.59
C PRO A 484 8.14 30.58 6.05
N ILE A 485 7.15 29.77 5.68
CA ILE A 485 5.82 30.21 5.21
C ILE A 485 4.77 29.41 5.98
N ASN A 486 3.77 30.07 6.58
CA ASN A 486 2.70 29.33 7.23
C ASN A 486 1.63 28.87 6.24
N THR A 487 0.76 27.97 6.69
CA THR A 487 -0.28 27.35 5.85
C THR A 487 -1.23 28.36 5.26
N ASP A 488 -1.64 29.40 6.01
CA ASP A 488 -2.54 30.45 5.54
C ASP A 488 -1.86 31.36 4.51
N GLU A 489 -0.58 31.69 4.75
CA GLU A 489 0.25 32.44 3.79
C GLU A 489 0.42 31.66 2.48
N LEU A 490 0.71 30.35 2.56
CA LEU A 490 0.78 29.47 1.37
C LEU A 490 -0.56 29.45 0.62
N SER A 491 -1.68 29.36 1.34
CA SER A 491 -3.03 29.44 0.76
C SER A 491 -3.25 30.76 0.01
N SER A 492 -2.78 31.86 0.58
CA SER A 492 -2.88 33.20 -0.04
C SER A 492 -2.00 33.34 -1.28
N LEU A 493 -0.83 32.68 -1.32
CA LEU A 493 0.07 32.66 -2.48
C LEU A 493 -0.57 31.99 -3.71
N ILE A 494 -1.55 31.11 -3.55
CA ILE A 494 -2.27 30.51 -4.68
C ILE A 494 -2.87 31.59 -5.61
N ASP A 495 -3.30 32.72 -5.07
CA ASP A 495 -3.88 33.84 -5.83
C ASP A 495 -2.83 34.79 -6.42
N LYS A 496 -1.54 34.53 -6.17
CA LYS A 496 -0.41 35.36 -6.60
C LYS A 496 0.40 34.72 -7.73
N GLU A 497 -0.21 33.88 -8.55
CA GLU A 497 0.48 33.14 -9.62
C GLU A 497 1.28 34.05 -10.58
N SER A 498 0.77 35.25 -10.87
CA SER A 498 1.46 36.23 -11.72
C SER A 498 2.71 36.84 -11.07
N GLU A 499 2.87 36.73 -9.75
CA GLU A 499 3.97 37.27 -8.97
C GLU A 499 5.00 36.19 -8.56
N TYR A 500 4.81 34.94 -8.99
CA TYR A 500 5.61 33.77 -8.56
C TYR A 500 7.13 34.03 -8.64
N ASP A 501 7.66 34.38 -9.83
CA ASP A 501 9.08 34.59 -10.02
C ASP A 501 9.59 35.82 -9.26
N GLU A 502 8.77 36.86 -9.13
CA GLU A 502 9.10 38.05 -8.36
C GLU A 502 9.22 37.74 -6.86
N ILE A 503 8.31 36.96 -6.31
CA ILE A 503 8.32 36.56 -4.90
C ILE A 503 9.54 35.71 -4.59
N ILE A 504 9.85 34.69 -5.43
CA ILE A 504 11.05 33.86 -5.25
C ILE A 504 12.32 34.71 -5.28
N SER A 505 12.43 35.64 -6.25
CA SER A 505 13.55 36.56 -6.33
C SER A 505 13.67 37.50 -5.12
N LYS A 506 12.55 37.99 -4.58
CA LYS A 506 12.52 38.79 -3.34
C LYS A 506 13.03 37.99 -2.14
N VAL A 507 12.66 36.69 -2.03
CA VAL A 507 13.18 35.80 -0.98
C VAL A 507 14.69 35.70 -1.04
N HIS A 508 15.28 35.45 -2.22
CA HIS A 508 16.73 35.43 -2.40
C HIS A 508 17.40 36.73 -1.95
N LYS A 509 16.91 37.85 -2.44
CA LYS A 509 17.45 39.18 -2.09
C LYS A 509 17.39 39.46 -0.59
N LEU A 510 16.32 39.01 0.10
CA LEU A 510 16.18 39.15 1.55
C LEU A 510 17.35 38.49 2.30
N PHE A 511 17.84 37.35 1.82
CA PHE A 511 18.94 36.61 2.45
C PHE A 511 20.33 37.13 2.03
N GLU A 512 20.46 37.81 0.89
CA GLU A 512 21.72 38.38 0.42
C GLU A 512 22.07 39.72 1.05
N VAL A 513 21.08 40.63 1.20
CA VAL A 513 21.31 42.04 1.50
C VAL A 513 21.60 42.30 2.99
N ASP A 514 21.01 41.58 3.90
CA ASP A 514 21.12 41.82 5.35
C ASP A 514 21.71 40.62 6.09
N LYS A 515 22.93 40.22 5.75
CA LYS A 515 23.60 39.05 6.36
C LYS A 515 23.99 39.25 7.82
N VAL A 516 24.17 40.49 8.29
CA VAL A 516 24.74 40.81 9.62
C VAL A 516 23.80 41.60 10.53
N ASN A 517 22.93 42.43 9.98
CA ASN A 517 21.97 43.24 10.72
C ASN A 517 20.57 42.95 10.23
N PHE A 518 19.91 41.95 10.82
CA PHE A 518 18.51 41.71 10.53
C PHE A 518 17.62 42.15 11.68
N ASP A 519 16.46 42.69 11.35
CA ASP A 519 15.39 42.97 12.29
C ASP A 519 14.82 41.67 12.85
N ILE A 520 14.43 41.64 14.12
CA ILE A 520 13.85 40.46 14.75
C ILE A 520 12.51 40.06 14.10
N ASP A 521 11.80 41.05 13.55
CA ASP A 521 10.50 40.86 12.85
C ASP A 521 10.70 40.78 11.32
N TRP A 522 11.89 40.36 10.84
CA TRP A 522 12.24 40.36 9.41
C TRP A 522 11.26 39.54 8.56
N ARG A 523 10.79 38.44 9.09
CA ARG A 523 9.89 37.52 8.41
C ARG A 523 8.49 38.12 8.27
N GLU A 524 7.93 38.60 9.36
CA GLU A 524 6.59 39.22 9.41
C GLU A 524 6.50 40.39 8.45
N LYS A 525 7.48 41.29 8.50
CA LYS A 525 7.56 42.43 7.59
C LYS A 525 7.67 42.04 6.13
N PHE A 526 8.39 40.97 5.82
CA PHE A 526 8.49 40.44 4.47
C PHE A 526 7.14 39.88 3.99
N MET A 527 6.48 39.06 4.82
CA MET A 527 5.20 38.45 4.47
C MET A 527 4.08 39.47 4.34
N GLU A 528 4.01 40.49 5.21
CA GLU A 528 3.06 41.63 5.09
C GLU A 528 3.18 42.37 3.76
N GLY A 529 4.36 42.37 3.14
CA GLY A 529 4.60 42.99 1.83
C GLY A 529 4.27 42.08 0.65
N ILE A 530 3.93 40.81 0.87
CA ILE A 530 3.70 39.81 -0.17
C ILE A 530 2.27 39.25 -0.11
N VAL A 531 1.78 38.91 1.06
CA VAL A 531 0.42 38.39 1.29
C VAL A 531 -0.51 39.55 1.59
#